data_ea3fd735698007a6da93066e382be8dc
#
_entry.id   ea3fd735698007a6da93066e382be8dc
#
_cell.length_a   1.000
_cell.length_b   1.000
_cell.length_c   1.000
_cell.angle_alpha   90.00
_cell.angle_beta   90.00
_cell.angle_gamma   90.00
#
_symmetry.space_group_name_H-M   'P 1'
#
loop_
_entity.id
_entity.type
_entity.pdbx_description
1 polymer ?
#
loop_
_entity_poly.entity_id
_entity_poly.type
_entity_poly.pdbx_seq_one_letter_code
_entity_poly.pdbx_strand_id
1 'polypeptide(L)'
;GRSVLLLEKSNKVGKKILMSGGGRCNFTNLYVGPGNYVSANPHFCIAALSRFTASNFISMVEGHDIEYEERKHGQLFCVRSAKDILKMLVSECDRSGVIIETHVEVDEIEALVGVGDARFSLRLNQSREQGDTTAVSMTSFSLVVATGALSIPTLGGSGIGYEIAEQFGLQVLPQTAGLVPLMFTDTL
;
A
#
# COMPACT_ATOMS: atom_id res chain seq x y z
N GLY A 1 16.90 16.59 -0.53
CA GLY A 1 15.77 15.68 -0.45
C GLY A 1 16.10 14.51 0.46
N ARG A 2 15.12 13.67 0.77
CA ARG A 2 15.32 12.42 1.53
C ARG A 2 15.60 11.29 0.55
N SER A 3 16.54 10.39 0.86
CA SER A 3 16.67 9.12 0.16
C SER A 3 15.55 8.18 0.64
N VAL A 4 14.89 7.50 -0.30
CA VAL A 4 13.78 6.59 0.00
C VAL A 4 14.06 5.25 -0.66
N LEU A 5 13.94 4.17 0.11
CA LEU A 5 13.94 2.80 -0.37
C LEU A 5 12.56 2.20 -0.11
N LEU A 6 11.92 1.71 -1.16
CA LEU A 6 10.66 0.98 -1.11
C LEU A 6 10.94 -0.51 -1.26
N LEU A 7 10.52 -1.28 -0.27
CA LEU A 7 10.67 -2.74 -0.25
C LEU A 7 9.34 -3.40 -0.58
N GLU A 8 9.35 -4.31 -1.53
CA GLU A 8 8.19 -5.12 -1.93
C GLU A 8 8.54 -6.60 -1.81
N LYS A 9 7.75 -7.34 -1.05
CA LYS A 9 7.94 -8.78 -0.86
C LYS A 9 7.70 -9.57 -2.15
N SER A 10 6.76 -9.14 -2.94
CA SER A 10 6.41 -9.80 -4.20
C SER A 10 7.48 -9.61 -5.29
N ASN A 11 7.37 -10.40 -6.34
CA ASN A 11 8.20 -10.26 -7.55
C ASN A 11 7.82 -9.05 -8.42
N LYS A 12 6.74 -8.34 -8.11
CA LYS A 12 6.22 -7.21 -8.87
C LYS A 12 5.52 -6.23 -7.94
N VAL A 13 5.74 -4.94 -8.17
CA VAL A 13 4.97 -3.88 -7.53
C VAL A 13 3.55 -3.79 -8.11
N GLY A 14 2.62 -3.27 -7.33
CA GLY A 14 1.29 -2.88 -7.78
C GLY A 14 0.32 -4.02 -8.10
N LYS A 15 0.52 -5.23 -7.62
CA LYS A 15 -0.38 -6.38 -7.89
C LYS A 15 -1.85 -6.08 -7.58
N LYS A 16 -2.15 -5.40 -6.46
CA LYS A 16 -3.52 -5.02 -6.10
C LYS A 16 -4.10 -3.97 -7.06
N ILE A 17 -3.28 -3.00 -7.48
CA ILE A 17 -3.68 -1.99 -8.48
C ILE A 17 -4.09 -2.67 -9.78
N LEU A 18 -3.25 -3.58 -10.28
CA LEU A 18 -3.48 -4.28 -11.55
C LEU A 18 -4.76 -5.12 -11.57
N MET A 19 -5.20 -5.63 -10.42
CA MET A 19 -6.42 -6.42 -10.30
C MET A 19 -7.65 -5.60 -9.94
N SER A 20 -7.46 -4.39 -9.44
CA SER A 20 -8.57 -3.54 -9.01
C SER A 20 -9.47 -3.15 -10.18
N GLY A 21 -10.77 -3.02 -9.90
CA GLY A 21 -11.75 -2.60 -10.88
C GLY A 21 -11.80 -3.47 -12.15
N GLY A 22 -11.54 -4.78 -12.06
CA GLY A 22 -11.51 -5.67 -13.20
C GLY A 22 -10.38 -5.37 -14.20
N GLY A 23 -9.23 -4.91 -13.71
CA GLY A 23 -8.07 -4.56 -14.51
C GLY A 23 -8.08 -3.14 -15.08
N ARG A 24 -9.07 -2.33 -14.70
CA ARG A 24 -9.18 -0.91 -15.11
C ARG A 24 -8.89 0.07 -13.98
N CYS A 25 -8.58 -0.38 -12.80
CA CYS A 25 -8.30 0.40 -11.60
C CYS A 25 -9.40 1.41 -11.27
N ASN A 26 -10.23 1.11 -10.27
CA ASN A 26 -11.01 2.14 -9.59
C ASN A 26 -10.04 2.96 -8.73
N PHE A 27 -9.48 4.03 -9.30
CA PHE A 27 -8.36 4.71 -8.66
C PHE A 27 -8.79 5.74 -7.62
N THR A 28 -9.99 6.30 -7.72
CA THR A 28 -10.58 7.17 -6.69
C THR A 28 -12.08 7.32 -6.86
N ASN A 29 -12.70 8.11 -5.99
CA ASN A 29 -14.09 8.49 -6.04
C ASN A 29 -14.24 9.99 -5.80
N LEU A 30 -15.09 10.66 -6.58
CA LEU A 30 -15.33 12.10 -6.49
C LEU A 30 -15.88 12.53 -5.12
N TYR A 31 -16.62 11.64 -4.46
CA TYR A 31 -17.33 11.93 -3.22
C TYR A 31 -16.68 11.31 -1.99
N VAL A 32 -15.43 10.83 -2.11
CA VAL A 32 -14.74 10.23 -0.98
C VAL A 32 -14.43 11.27 0.08
N GLY A 33 -14.73 10.91 1.31
CA GLY A 33 -14.45 11.73 2.48
C GLY A 33 -14.30 10.86 3.75
N PRO A 34 -13.98 11.46 4.89
CA PRO A 34 -13.77 10.73 6.14
C PRO A 34 -14.91 9.81 6.54
N GLY A 35 -16.16 10.18 6.23
CA GLY A 35 -17.35 9.38 6.52
C GLY A 35 -17.46 8.06 5.76
N ASN A 36 -16.64 7.85 4.72
CA ASN A 36 -16.57 6.60 3.97
C ASN A 36 -15.63 5.57 4.60
N TYR A 37 -14.90 5.95 5.67
CA TYR A 37 -13.97 5.09 6.37
C TYR A 37 -14.55 4.66 7.71
N VAL A 38 -14.85 3.38 7.84
CA VAL A 38 -15.43 2.81 9.06
C VAL A 38 -14.31 2.43 10.03
N SER A 39 -14.34 3.01 11.22
CA SER A 39 -13.36 2.76 12.27
C SER A 39 -13.95 3.14 13.64
N ALA A 40 -13.46 2.54 14.71
CA ALA A 40 -13.76 2.97 16.08
C ALA A 40 -13.23 4.40 16.37
N ASN A 41 -12.22 4.86 15.63
CA ASN A 41 -11.78 6.26 15.63
C ASN A 41 -12.22 6.94 14.32
N PRO A 42 -13.31 7.70 14.30
CA PRO A 42 -13.81 8.35 13.09
C PRO A 42 -12.90 9.46 12.58
N HIS A 43 -11.92 9.88 13.36
CA HIS A 43 -10.99 10.98 13.02
C HIS A 43 -9.67 10.51 12.42
N PHE A 44 -9.37 9.20 12.41
CA PHE A 44 -8.04 8.69 12.08
C PHE A 44 -7.55 9.07 10.68
N CYS A 45 -8.45 9.17 9.69
CA CYS A 45 -8.11 9.44 8.30
C CYS A 45 -8.21 10.92 7.89
N ILE A 46 -8.80 11.80 8.73
CA ILE A 46 -9.10 13.20 8.37
C ILE A 46 -7.84 13.94 7.93
N ALA A 47 -6.76 13.85 8.71
CA ALA A 47 -5.51 14.56 8.40
C ALA A 47 -4.87 14.07 7.10
N ALA A 48 -4.93 12.77 6.80
CA ALA A 48 -4.40 12.23 5.55
C ALA A 48 -5.23 12.69 4.35
N LEU A 49 -6.55 12.54 4.42
CA LEU A 49 -7.47 12.90 3.33
C LEU A 49 -7.53 14.42 3.07
N SER A 50 -7.28 15.26 4.08
CA SER A 50 -7.20 16.71 3.88
C SER A 50 -5.89 17.16 3.24
N ARG A 51 -4.79 16.43 3.43
CA ARG A 51 -3.48 16.75 2.86
C ARG A 51 -3.28 16.21 1.45
N PHE A 52 -3.92 15.08 1.14
CA PHE A 52 -3.91 14.49 -0.19
C PHE A 52 -5.33 14.04 -0.53
N THR A 53 -6.03 14.88 -1.27
CA THR A 53 -7.44 14.72 -1.61
C THR A 53 -7.62 13.86 -2.87
N ALA A 54 -8.87 13.44 -3.14
CA ALA A 54 -9.22 12.81 -4.42
C ALA A 54 -8.84 13.72 -5.61
N SER A 55 -9.08 15.04 -5.50
CA SER A 55 -8.71 16.00 -6.55
C SER A 55 -7.20 16.04 -6.80
N ASN A 56 -6.37 15.95 -5.74
CA ASN A 56 -4.92 15.89 -5.93
C ASN A 56 -4.51 14.64 -6.72
N PHE A 57 -5.13 13.49 -6.44
CA PHE A 57 -4.83 12.28 -7.20
C PHE A 57 -5.35 12.35 -8.64
N ILE A 58 -6.54 12.92 -8.87
CA ILE A 58 -7.08 13.18 -10.22
C ILE A 58 -6.12 14.07 -11.00
N SER A 59 -5.66 15.18 -10.42
CA SER A 59 -4.69 16.08 -11.07
C SER A 59 -3.38 15.37 -11.43
N MET A 60 -2.93 14.41 -10.60
CA MET A 60 -1.76 13.58 -10.93
C MET A 60 -2.05 12.68 -12.13
N VAL A 61 -3.22 12.05 -12.18
CA VAL A 61 -3.65 11.20 -13.31
C VAL A 61 -3.74 11.99 -14.61
N GLU A 62 -4.33 13.19 -14.55
CA GLU A 62 -4.41 14.12 -15.69
C GLU A 62 -3.04 14.62 -16.13
N GLY A 63 -2.14 14.92 -15.19
CA GLY A 63 -0.77 15.33 -15.48
C GLY A 63 0.10 14.26 -16.17
N HIS A 64 -0.36 13.03 -16.18
CA HIS A 64 0.24 11.91 -16.92
C HIS A 64 -0.55 11.51 -18.16
N ASP A 65 -1.50 12.32 -18.62
CA ASP A 65 -2.34 12.08 -19.81
C ASP A 65 -3.07 10.73 -19.76
N ILE A 66 -3.51 10.30 -18.55
CA ILE A 66 -4.24 9.06 -18.37
C ILE A 66 -5.74 9.32 -18.55
N GLU A 67 -6.32 8.72 -19.57
CA GLU A 67 -7.77 8.80 -19.82
C GLU A 67 -8.53 7.99 -18.77
N TYR A 68 -9.59 8.58 -18.22
CA TYR A 68 -10.46 7.93 -17.26
C TYR A 68 -11.94 8.24 -17.53
N GLU A 69 -12.80 7.42 -16.98
CA GLU A 69 -14.26 7.58 -17.04
C GLU A 69 -14.88 7.58 -15.65
N GLU A 70 -15.91 8.39 -15.48
CA GLU A 70 -16.77 8.31 -14.30
C GLU A 70 -17.79 7.19 -14.47
N ARG A 71 -17.96 6.37 -13.44
CA ARG A 71 -18.98 5.35 -13.31
C ARG A 71 -19.96 5.70 -12.20
N LYS A 72 -20.89 4.78 -11.92
CA LYS A 72 -21.91 4.97 -10.88
C LYS A 72 -21.29 5.44 -9.56
N HIS A 73 -21.97 6.36 -8.89
CA HIS A 73 -21.59 6.88 -7.56
C HIS A 73 -20.24 7.59 -7.51
N GLY A 74 -19.82 8.24 -8.60
CA GLY A 74 -18.58 9.02 -8.63
C GLY A 74 -17.30 8.21 -8.65
N GLN A 75 -17.36 6.92 -8.95
CA GLN A 75 -16.19 6.06 -9.11
C GLN A 75 -15.43 6.43 -10.38
N LEU A 76 -14.10 6.58 -10.30
CA LEU A 76 -13.25 6.89 -11.44
C LEU A 76 -12.39 5.68 -11.84
N PHE A 77 -12.47 5.31 -13.11
CA PHE A 77 -11.77 4.15 -13.66
C PHE A 77 -10.93 4.57 -14.88
N CYS A 78 -9.76 3.94 -15.03
CA CYS A 78 -9.00 4.09 -16.28
C CYS A 78 -9.80 3.52 -17.46
N VAL A 79 -9.77 4.23 -18.59
CA VAL A 79 -10.40 3.76 -19.82
C VAL A 79 -9.68 2.53 -20.36
N ARG A 80 -8.34 2.56 -20.38
CA ARG A 80 -7.54 1.50 -21.00
C ARG A 80 -7.16 0.39 -20.03
N SER A 81 -6.36 0.69 -19.00
CA SER A 81 -5.80 -0.34 -18.13
C SER A 81 -5.36 0.20 -16.79
N ALA A 82 -5.46 -0.64 -15.74
CA ALA A 82 -4.83 -0.40 -14.44
C ALA A 82 -3.30 -0.22 -14.52
N LYS A 83 -2.68 -0.70 -15.60
CA LYS A 83 -1.23 -0.52 -15.86
C LYS A 83 -0.85 0.95 -16.00
N ASP A 84 -1.77 1.81 -16.44
CA ASP A 84 -1.48 3.22 -16.63
C ASP A 84 -1.25 3.91 -15.28
N ILE A 85 -2.08 3.61 -14.28
CA ILE A 85 -1.87 4.08 -12.89
C ILE A 85 -0.57 3.53 -12.31
N LEU A 86 -0.27 2.24 -12.51
CA LEU A 86 0.98 1.67 -12.02
C LEU A 86 2.19 2.34 -12.65
N LYS A 87 2.19 2.55 -13.96
CA LYS A 87 3.29 3.25 -14.66
C LYS A 87 3.46 4.67 -14.16
N MET A 88 2.37 5.40 -13.95
CA MET A 88 2.39 6.74 -13.37
C MET A 88 3.10 6.72 -12.01
N LEU A 89 2.66 5.86 -11.09
CA LEU A 89 3.25 5.79 -9.73
C LEU A 89 4.72 5.40 -9.76
N VAL A 90 5.13 4.45 -10.60
CA VAL A 90 6.55 4.09 -10.77
C VAL A 90 7.34 5.26 -11.34
N SER A 91 6.79 5.98 -12.33
CA SER A 91 7.44 7.17 -12.90
C SER A 91 7.63 8.28 -11.85
N GLU A 92 6.65 8.48 -10.96
CA GLU A 92 6.79 9.44 -9.85
C GLU A 92 7.86 9.00 -8.84
N CYS A 93 7.97 7.71 -8.57
CA CYS A 93 9.06 7.16 -7.77
C CYS A 93 10.43 7.45 -8.41
N ASP A 94 10.58 7.14 -9.70
CA ASP A 94 11.82 7.36 -10.45
C ASP A 94 12.22 8.84 -10.48
N ARG A 95 11.27 9.74 -10.79
CA ARG A 95 11.49 11.19 -10.79
C ARG A 95 11.91 11.72 -9.42
N SER A 96 11.43 11.09 -8.36
CA SER A 96 11.75 11.47 -6.98
C SER A 96 13.01 10.79 -6.44
N GLY A 97 13.67 9.95 -7.22
CA GLY A 97 14.87 9.20 -6.82
C GLY A 97 14.59 8.09 -5.80
N VAL A 98 13.37 7.54 -5.79
CA VAL A 98 13.02 6.40 -4.95
C VAL A 98 13.58 5.12 -5.56
N ILE A 99 14.30 4.35 -4.75
CA ILE A 99 14.77 3.02 -5.13
C ILE A 99 13.67 2.01 -4.77
N ILE A 100 13.31 1.17 -5.73
CA ILE A 100 12.32 0.10 -5.51
C ILE A 100 13.01 -1.25 -5.61
N GLU A 101 12.94 -2.04 -4.54
CA GLU A 101 13.46 -3.41 -4.51
C GLU A 101 12.32 -4.40 -4.31
N THR A 102 12.27 -5.41 -5.17
CA THR A 102 11.30 -6.51 -5.12
C THR A 102 11.96 -7.79 -4.59
N HIS A 103 11.15 -8.80 -4.23
CA HIS A 103 11.62 -10.04 -3.62
C HIS A 103 12.34 -9.83 -2.28
N VAL A 104 11.96 -8.78 -1.56
CA VAL A 104 12.54 -8.43 -0.25
C VAL A 104 11.50 -8.60 0.84
N GLU A 105 11.69 -9.58 1.68
CA GLU A 105 10.88 -9.80 2.88
C GLU A 105 11.55 -9.14 4.09
N VAL A 106 10.78 -8.38 4.85
CA VAL A 106 11.22 -7.85 6.15
C VAL A 106 11.00 -8.94 7.19
N ASP A 107 12.09 -9.40 7.79
CA ASP A 107 12.10 -10.45 8.80
C ASP A 107 11.98 -9.88 10.23
N GLU A 108 12.71 -8.80 10.49
CA GLU A 108 12.75 -8.18 11.81
C GLU A 108 12.90 -6.66 11.70
N ILE A 109 12.27 -5.97 12.64
CA ILE A 109 12.39 -4.52 12.79
C ILE A 109 12.67 -4.22 14.25
N GLU A 110 13.69 -3.42 14.51
CA GLU A 110 14.06 -2.97 15.86
C GLU A 110 14.11 -1.45 15.92
N ALA A 111 13.69 -0.89 17.05
CA ALA A 111 13.94 0.51 17.36
C ALA A 111 15.35 0.67 17.90
N LEU A 112 16.12 1.60 17.33
CA LEU A 112 17.46 1.93 17.78
C LEU A 112 17.42 3.12 18.75
N VAL A 113 18.09 2.98 19.88
CA VAL A 113 18.24 4.04 20.87
C VAL A 113 19.74 4.34 21.04
N GLY A 114 20.11 5.60 20.79
CA GLY A 114 21.49 6.05 21.03
C GLY A 114 22.53 5.62 19.98
N VAL A 115 22.10 5.22 18.79
CA VAL A 115 22.98 4.80 17.68
C VAL A 115 22.94 5.83 16.55
N GLY A 116 23.72 6.89 16.64
CA GLY A 116 23.79 7.96 15.64
C GLY A 116 22.41 8.55 15.32
N ASP A 117 22.17 8.85 14.05
CA ASP A 117 20.87 9.40 13.56
C ASP A 117 19.85 8.31 13.17
N ALA A 118 20.28 7.04 13.06
CA ALA A 118 19.39 5.95 12.72
C ALA A 118 18.43 5.63 13.86
N ARG A 119 17.18 5.40 13.54
CA ARG A 119 16.10 5.12 14.51
C ARG A 119 15.53 3.72 14.40
N PHE A 120 15.73 3.06 13.25
CA PHE A 120 15.26 1.71 13.00
C PHE A 120 16.36 0.87 12.38
N SER A 121 16.44 -0.40 12.79
CA SER A 121 17.20 -1.47 12.17
C SER A 121 16.21 -2.45 11.54
N LEU A 122 16.49 -2.89 10.35
CA LEU A 122 15.70 -3.89 9.63
C LEU A 122 16.60 -5.04 9.23
N ARG A 123 16.15 -6.27 9.48
CA ARG A 123 16.70 -7.48 8.88
C ARG A 123 15.81 -7.91 7.73
N LEU A 124 16.43 -8.07 6.56
CA LEU A 124 15.76 -8.35 5.31
C LEU A 124 16.21 -9.70 4.79
N ASN A 125 15.28 -10.44 4.20
CA ASN A 125 15.55 -11.64 3.42
C ASN A 125 15.30 -11.33 1.94
N GLN A 126 16.36 -11.23 1.17
CA GLN A 126 16.30 -10.98 -0.27
C GLN A 126 16.41 -12.31 -1.02
N SER A 127 15.36 -12.68 -1.73
CA SER A 127 15.34 -13.87 -2.56
C SER A 127 15.86 -13.53 -3.95
N ARG A 128 16.81 -14.33 -4.46
CA ARG A 128 17.35 -14.24 -5.83
C ARG A 128 16.63 -15.24 -6.74
N GLU A 129 16.63 -14.97 -8.04
CA GLU A 129 15.99 -15.82 -9.05
C GLU A 129 16.48 -17.28 -9.04
N GLN A 130 17.65 -17.57 -8.48
CA GLN A 130 18.24 -18.91 -8.36
C GLN A 130 17.84 -19.65 -7.07
N GLY A 131 16.91 -19.10 -6.27
CA GLY A 131 16.44 -19.75 -5.05
C GLY A 131 17.29 -19.47 -3.80
N ASP A 132 18.41 -18.77 -3.94
CA ASP A 132 19.23 -18.35 -2.81
C ASP A 132 18.59 -17.18 -2.08
N THR A 133 18.55 -17.27 -0.76
CA THR A 133 18.11 -16.16 0.10
C THR A 133 19.31 -15.56 0.82
N THR A 134 19.48 -14.26 0.69
CA THR A 134 20.55 -13.52 1.37
C THR A 134 19.95 -12.66 2.46
N ALA A 135 20.44 -12.82 3.69
CA ALA A 135 20.08 -11.92 4.80
C ALA A 135 20.90 -10.63 4.70
N VAL A 136 20.23 -9.50 4.75
CA VAL A 136 20.84 -8.17 4.71
C VAL A 136 20.29 -7.34 5.87
N SER A 137 21.16 -6.60 6.55
CA SER A 137 20.74 -5.65 7.58
C SER A 137 20.89 -4.23 7.06
N MET A 138 19.92 -3.39 7.39
CA MET A 138 19.95 -1.97 7.05
C MET A 138 19.39 -1.11 8.18
N THR A 139 19.74 0.17 8.17
CA THR A 139 19.20 1.12 9.13
C THR A 139 18.49 2.27 8.42
N SER A 140 17.51 2.86 9.08
CA SER A 140 16.78 4.01 8.57
C SER A 140 16.49 5.03 9.67
N PHE A 141 16.34 6.29 9.24
CA PHE A 141 15.90 7.38 10.11
C PHE A 141 14.38 7.35 10.34
N SER A 142 13.63 6.94 9.33
CA SER A 142 12.17 6.83 9.39
C SER A 142 11.72 5.56 8.71
N LEU A 143 10.68 4.94 9.24
CA LEU A 143 10.05 3.76 8.68
C LEU A 143 8.57 4.07 8.39
N VAL A 144 8.12 3.70 7.19
CA VAL A 144 6.71 3.75 6.80
C VAL A 144 6.23 2.34 6.56
N VAL A 145 5.26 1.89 7.35
CA VAL A 145 4.62 0.59 7.18
C VAL A 145 3.44 0.77 6.24
N ALA A 146 3.56 0.27 5.01
CA ALA A 146 2.55 0.37 3.95
C ALA A 146 2.18 -1.00 3.37
N THR A 147 2.21 -2.04 4.20
CA THR A 147 2.06 -3.45 3.82
C THR A 147 0.63 -3.84 3.42
N GLY A 148 -0.32 -2.94 3.60
CA GLY A 148 -1.74 -3.23 3.39
C GLY A 148 -2.36 -4.01 4.55
N ALA A 149 -3.47 -4.68 4.29
CA ALA A 149 -4.24 -5.42 5.27
C ALA A 149 -4.56 -6.85 4.79
N LEU A 150 -5.19 -7.64 5.66
CA LEU A 150 -5.62 -9.03 5.42
C LEU A 150 -6.79 -9.10 4.41
N SER A 151 -6.63 -8.59 3.19
CA SER A 151 -7.72 -8.56 2.23
C SER A 151 -7.68 -9.70 1.22
N ILE A 152 -6.58 -9.90 0.54
CA ILE A 152 -6.42 -10.95 -0.48
C ILE A 152 -5.03 -11.56 -0.31
N PRO A 153 -4.90 -12.70 0.39
CA PRO A 153 -3.60 -13.33 0.68
C PRO A 153 -2.76 -13.61 -0.58
N THR A 154 -3.39 -14.06 -1.65
CA THR A 154 -2.72 -14.36 -2.93
C THR A 154 -2.12 -13.13 -3.62
N LEU A 155 -2.52 -11.93 -3.21
CA LEU A 155 -1.98 -10.65 -3.68
C LEU A 155 -1.03 -9.99 -2.68
N GLY A 156 -0.54 -10.74 -1.69
CA GLY A 156 0.40 -10.26 -0.68
C GLY A 156 -0.27 -9.58 0.52
N GLY A 157 -1.59 -9.73 0.71
CA GLY A 157 -2.24 -9.31 1.95
C GLY A 157 -1.70 -10.12 3.13
N SER A 158 -1.17 -9.46 4.15
CA SER A 158 -0.59 -10.10 5.34
C SER A 158 -0.90 -9.32 6.61
N GLY A 159 -0.73 -9.98 7.75
CA GLY A 159 -0.89 -9.38 9.08
C GLY A 159 0.32 -8.60 9.58
N ILE A 160 1.43 -8.57 8.84
CA ILE A 160 2.70 -8.00 9.32
C ILE A 160 2.58 -6.55 9.83
N GLY A 161 1.72 -5.74 9.22
CA GLY A 161 1.50 -4.37 9.67
C GLY A 161 0.88 -4.30 11.06
N TYR A 162 0.04 -5.26 11.43
CA TYR A 162 -0.54 -5.37 12.77
C TYR A 162 0.46 -5.87 13.79
N GLU A 163 1.25 -6.88 13.42
CA GLU A 163 2.34 -7.42 14.25
C GLU A 163 3.37 -6.33 14.59
N ILE A 164 3.76 -5.53 13.60
CA ILE A 164 4.63 -4.37 13.80
C ILE A 164 3.98 -3.36 14.74
N ALA A 165 2.68 -3.05 14.57
CA ALA A 165 1.99 -2.11 15.44
C ALA A 165 1.98 -2.58 16.90
N GLU A 166 1.69 -3.86 17.15
CA GLU A 166 1.72 -4.48 18.49
C GLU A 166 3.14 -4.47 19.08
N GLN A 167 4.16 -4.80 18.28
CA GLN A 167 5.56 -4.76 18.67
C GLN A 167 6.00 -3.39 19.17
N PHE A 168 5.47 -2.32 18.56
CA PHE A 168 5.73 -0.94 18.97
C PHE A 168 4.74 -0.40 20.01
N GLY A 169 3.98 -1.30 20.67
CA GLY A 169 3.09 -0.96 21.77
C GLY A 169 1.79 -0.29 21.39
N LEU A 170 1.40 -0.35 20.11
CA LEU A 170 0.10 0.14 19.65
C LEU A 170 -0.98 -0.92 19.87
N GLN A 171 -2.13 -0.49 20.33
CA GLN A 171 -3.28 -1.38 20.45
C GLN A 171 -3.90 -1.63 19.07
N VAL A 172 -3.91 -2.88 18.62
CA VAL A 172 -4.62 -3.31 17.42
C VAL A 172 -6.02 -3.73 17.80
N LEU A 173 -7.03 -3.06 17.21
CA LEU A 173 -8.42 -3.39 17.44
C LEU A 173 -8.79 -4.67 16.67
N PRO A 174 -9.77 -5.47 17.18
CA PRO A 174 -10.26 -6.63 16.45
C PRO A 174 -10.71 -6.27 15.03
N GLN A 175 -10.24 -7.01 14.07
CA GLN A 175 -10.54 -6.78 12.67
C GLN A 175 -11.78 -7.56 12.28
N THR A 176 -12.64 -6.93 11.50
CA THR A 176 -13.83 -7.56 10.92
C THR A 176 -13.81 -7.37 9.41
N ALA A 177 -14.29 -8.36 8.68
CA ALA A 177 -14.41 -8.25 7.23
C ALA A 177 -15.47 -7.20 6.86
N GLY A 178 -15.05 -6.18 6.11
CA GLY A 178 -15.92 -5.08 5.69
C GLY A 178 -16.75 -5.40 4.45
N LEU A 179 -16.28 -6.35 3.63
CA LEU A 179 -16.96 -6.79 2.40
C LEU A 179 -16.71 -8.28 2.21
N VAL A 180 -17.78 -9.08 2.26
CA VAL A 180 -17.72 -10.53 2.08
C VAL A 180 -18.83 -10.99 1.16
N PRO A 181 -18.62 -12.05 0.35
CA PRO A 181 -19.69 -12.66 -0.40
C PRO A 181 -20.66 -13.38 0.57
N LEU A 182 -21.95 -13.25 0.31
CA LEU A 182 -22.95 -14.08 0.94
C LEU A 182 -23.06 -15.40 0.17
N MET A 183 -22.99 -16.52 0.88
CA MET A 183 -23.21 -17.84 0.31
C MET A 183 -24.52 -18.38 0.81
N PHE A 184 -25.35 -18.91 -0.10
CA PHE A 184 -26.53 -19.67 0.26
C PHE A 184 -26.07 -21.08 0.62
N THR A 185 -26.37 -21.54 1.83
CA THR A 185 -26.03 -22.87 2.32
C THR A 185 -27.17 -23.88 2.13
N ASP A 186 -28.37 -23.40 1.83
CA ASP A 186 -29.52 -24.25 1.61
C ASP A 186 -29.57 -24.68 0.14
N THR A 187 -29.47 -25.97 -0.08
CA THR A 187 -29.86 -26.60 -1.35
C THR A 187 -31.36 -26.45 -1.49
N LEU A 188 -31.82 -25.64 -2.44
CA LEU A 188 -33.20 -25.62 -2.91
C LEU A 188 -33.58 -26.96 -3.53
#